data_25ad23431e0819d66e161d4fa081c06a
#
_entry.id   25ad23431e0819d66e161d4fa081c06a
#
_cell.length_a   1.000
_cell.length_b   1.000
_cell.length_c   1.000
_cell.angle_alpha   90.00
_cell.angle_beta   90.00
_cell.angle_gamma   90.00
#
_symmetry.space_group_name_H-M   'P 1'
#
loop_
_entity.id
_entity.type
_entity.pdbx_description
1 polymer ?
#
loop_
_entity_poly.entity_id
_entity_poly.type
_entity_poly.pdbx_seq_one_letter_code
_entity_poly.pdbx_strand_id
1 'polypeptide(L)'
;MIARVISSVLIVWALGFVWFASTLPQPAGIAQTDAIVVPTGSGGRIPRGIALLRAGAADKMLVTGVDVDVRPIEFMAEFGVDQRLMDCCITLGFSALDTRGNARETAEWIADNDYRSLRLVTADWHMRRTAVELADRLPAEVRVLRDGVPTQPSFATLFGEYHKLLAAWLLTLA
;
A
#
# COMPACT_ATOMS: atom_id res chain seq x y z
N MET A 1 -35.98 -3.55 -21.78
CA MET A 1 -35.49 -3.98 -20.47
C MET A 1 -33.94 -3.99 -20.41
N ILE A 2 -33.27 -4.68 -21.33
CA ILE A 2 -31.79 -4.78 -21.41
C ILE A 2 -31.10 -3.41 -21.47
N ALA A 3 -31.54 -2.49 -22.33
CA ALA A 3 -30.96 -1.15 -22.45
C ALA A 3 -30.99 -0.36 -21.13
N ARG A 4 -32.07 -0.48 -20.37
CA ARG A 4 -32.17 0.18 -19.05
C ARG A 4 -31.16 -0.39 -18.04
N VAL A 5 -30.97 -1.71 -18.03
CA VAL A 5 -29.99 -2.38 -17.17
C VAL A 5 -28.58 -1.93 -17.54
N ILE A 6 -28.24 -1.94 -18.82
CA ILE A 6 -26.92 -1.48 -19.28
C ILE A 6 -26.69 -0.02 -18.89
N SER A 7 -27.67 0.86 -19.13
CA SER A 7 -27.55 2.28 -18.75
C SER A 7 -27.34 2.45 -17.24
N SER A 8 -28.08 1.70 -16.41
CA SER A 8 -27.92 1.75 -14.95
C SER A 8 -26.51 1.30 -14.52
N VAL A 9 -26.00 0.22 -15.10
CA VAL A 9 -24.63 -0.28 -14.82
C VAL A 9 -23.59 0.76 -15.20
N LEU A 10 -23.71 1.38 -16.37
CA LEU A 10 -22.76 2.41 -16.82
C LEU A 10 -22.81 3.65 -15.92
N ILE A 11 -24.01 4.06 -15.45
CA ILE A 11 -24.15 5.20 -14.53
C ILE A 11 -23.48 4.87 -13.18
N VAL A 12 -23.75 3.70 -12.60
CA VAL A 12 -23.14 3.28 -11.33
C VAL A 12 -21.62 3.21 -11.47
N TRP A 13 -21.11 2.64 -12.57
CA TRP A 13 -19.68 2.58 -12.84
C TRP A 13 -19.07 3.98 -12.96
N ALA A 14 -19.70 4.91 -13.69
CA ALA A 14 -19.19 6.27 -13.86
C ALA A 14 -19.20 7.06 -12.53
N LEU A 15 -20.28 6.95 -11.76
CA LEU A 15 -20.37 7.58 -10.43
C LEU A 15 -19.33 6.98 -9.46
N GLY A 16 -19.12 5.67 -9.53
CA GLY A 16 -18.07 4.99 -8.77
C GLY A 16 -16.67 5.49 -9.11
N PHE A 17 -16.39 5.74 -10.40
CA PHE A 17 -15.12 6.33 -10.82
C PHE A 17 -14.96 7.77 -10.31
N VAL A 18 -16.01 8.60 -10.43
CA VAL A 18 -15.97 9.98 -9.91
C VAL A 18 -15.72 9.99 -8.40
N TRP A 19 -16.43 9.14 -7.65
CA TRP A 19 -16.18 8.97 -6.21
C TRP A 19 -14.75 8.52 -5.92
N PHE A 20 -14.25 7.51 -6.65
CA PHE A 20 -12.86 7.03 -6.50
C PHE A 20 -11.84 8.15 -6.69
N ALA A 21 -11.98 8.94 -7.76
CA ALA A 21 -11.04 9.98 -8.13
C ALA A 21 -11.10 11.21 -7.19
N SER A 22 -12.30 11.53 -6.67
CA SER A 22 -12.51 12.72 -5.82
C SER A 22 -12.25 12.50 -4.33
N THR A 23 -12.18 11.24 -3.87
CA THR A 23 -12.03 10.91 -2.44
C THR A 23 -10.76 10.10 -2.17
N LEU A 24 -9.63 10.47 -2.77
CA LEU A 24 -8.36 9.77 -2.55
C LEU A 24 -7.95 9.79 -1.07
N PRO A 25 -7.50 8.65 -0.51
CA PRO A 25 -7.06 8.56 0.87
C PRO A 25 -5.93 9.53 1.19
N GLN A 26 -6.05 10.23 2.30
CA GLN A 26 -5.12 11.24 2.75
C GLN A 26 -4.08 10.66 3.72
N PRO A 27 -2.97 11.39 4.02
CA PRO A 27 -2.03 11.00 5.05
C PRO A 27 -2.71 10.84 6.40
N ALA A 28 -2.40 9.76 7.11
CA ALA A 28 -2.85 9.58 8.49
C ALA A 28 -2.06 10.47 9.44
N GLY A 29 -2.73 10.90 10.53
CA GLY A 29 -2.08 11.58 11.63
C GLY A 29 -1.06 10.69 12.37
N ILE A 30 -0.44 11.25 13.41
CA ILE A 30 0.53 10.54 14.25
C ILE A 30 -0.25 9.57 15.16
N ALA A 31 -0.40 8.32 14.72
CA ALA A 31 -0.87 7.20 15.51
C ALA A 31 0.20 6.12 15.50
N GLN A 32 0.43 5.46 16.62
CA GLN A 32 1.40 4.36 16.69
C GLN A 32 0.79 3.07 16.14
N THR A 33 1.62 2.30 15.46
CA THR A 33 1.37 0.93 15.01
C THR A 33 2.60 0.09 15.30
N ASP A 34 2.45 -1.24 15.32
CA ASP A 34 3.60 -2.13 15.57
C ASP A 34 4.61 -2.05 14.41
N ALA A 35 4.11 -1.85 13.19
CA ALA A 35 4.93 -1.83 12.00
C ALA A 35 4.48 -0.80 10.97
N ILE A 36 5.41 -0.41 10.07
CA ILE A 36 5.14 0.33 8.85
C ILE A 36 5.39 -0.60 7.67
N VAL A 37 4.50 -0.58 6.67
CA VAL A 37 4.68 -1.34 5.42
C VAL A 37 4.60 -0.39 4.23
N VAL A 38 5.62 -0.46 3.38
CA VAL A 38 5.78 0.42 2.21
C VAL A 38 5.97 -0.43 0.96
N PRO A 39 4.93 -0.67 0.15
CA PRO A 39 5.10 -1.27 -1.16
C PRO A 39 5.89 -0.34 -2.08
N THR A 40 6.90 -0.87 -2.79
CA THR A 40 7.66 -0.11 -3.80
C THR A 40 6.78 0.37 -4.96
N GLY A 41 7.29 1.28 -5.78
CA GLY A 41 6.61 1.81 -6.97
C GLY A 41 6.75 3.32 -7.10
N SER A 42 5.65 4.10 -7.11
CA SER A 42 5.72 5.56 -7.30
C SER A 42 6.48 6.27 -6.18
N GLY A 43 7.08 7.43 -6.51
CA GLY A 43 7.90 8.22 -5.59
C GLY A 43 7.17 8.68 -4.32
N GLY A 44 7.96 9.08 -3.31
CA GLY A 44 7.47 9.65 -2.05
C GLY A 44 7.06 8.65 -0.97
N ARG A 45 6.79 7.39 -1.30
CA ARG A 45 6.33 6.38 -0.33
C ARG A 45 7.42 6.00 0.67
N ILE A 46 8.61 5.62 0.18
CA ILE A 46 9.75 5.22 1.02
C ILE A 46 10.21 6.39 1.89
N PRO A 47 10.44 7.61 1.37
CA PRO A 47 10.72 8.77 2.21
C PRO A 47 9.67 9.04 3.31
N ARG A 48 8.37 8.86 2.99
CA ARG A 48 7.29 8.98 3.98
C ARG A 48 7.40 7.91 5.06
N GLY A 49 7.63 6.64 4.69
CA GLY A 49 7.82 5.54 5.64
C GLY A 49 9.00 5.79 6.58
N ILE A 50 10.15 6.21 6.03
CA ILE A 50 11.35 6.54 6.82
C ILE A 50 11.10 7.71 7.77
N ALA A 51 10.40 8.75 7.32
CA ALA A 51 10.05 9.88 8.17
C ALA A 51 9.15 9.46 9.34
N LEU A 52 8.19 8.58 9.11
CA LEU A 52 7.31 8.02 10.14
C LEU A 52 8.09 7.12 11.11
N LEU A 53 9.00 6.29 10.61
CA LEU A 53 9.85 5.44 11.44
C LEU A 53 10.74 6.29 12.35
N ARG A 54 11.37 7.34 11.82
CA ARG A 54 12.18 8.30 12.60
C ARG A 54 11.35 9.10 13.62
N ALA A 55 10.08 9.33 13.33
CA ALA A 55 9.13 9.98 14.25
C ALA A 55 8.58 9.04 15.33
N GLY A 56 8.97 7.76 15.35
CA GLY A 56 8.49 6.78 16.31
C GLY A 56 7.04 6.35 16.11
N ALA A 57 6.51 6.47 14.87
CA ALA A 57 5.17 5.99 14.55
C ALA A 57 5.08 4.44 14.52
N ALA A 58 6.21 3.77 14.42
CA ALA A 58 6.42 2.34 14.60
C ALA A 58 7.90 2.07 14.84
N ASP A 59 8.24 0.87 15.36
CA ASP A 59 9.62 0.46 15.61
C ASP A 59 10.26 -0.27 14.42
N LYS A 60 9.45 -0.78 13.51
CA LYS A 60 9.89 -1.60 12.37
C LYS A 60 9.21 -1.17 11.08
N MET A 61 9.93 -1.33 9.98
CA MET A 61 9.42 -1.03 8.64
C MET A 61 9.80 -2.15 7.66
N LEU A 62 8.82 -2.62 6.90
CA LEU A 62 9.02 -3.46 5.72
C LEU A 62 8.89 -2.60 4.46
N VAL A 63 9.88 -2.66 3.58
CA VAL A 63 9.77 -2.19 2.21
C VAL A 63 9.58 -3.42 1.33
N THR A 64 8.38 -3.63 0.81
CA THR A 64 8.01 -4.83 0.05
C THR A 64 8.10 -4.60 -1.46
N GLY A 65 8.44 -5.63 -2.23
CA GLY A 65 8.61 -5.58 -3.68
C GLY A 65 9.87 -4.81 -4.11
N VAL A 66 10.93 -4.91 -3.34
CA VAL A 66 12.24 -4.38 -3.73
C VAL A 66 12.82 -5.25 -4.84
N ASP A 67 13.44 -4.64 -5.83
CA ASP A 67 14.12 -5.39 -6.87
C ASP A 67 15.28 -6.21 -6.29
N VAL A 68 15.41 -7.46 -6.72
CA VAL A 68 16.42 -8.41 -6.20
C VAL A 68 17.86 -7.94 -6.39
N ASP A 69 18.11 -7.03 -7.33
CA ASP A 69 19.43 -6.48 -7.59
C ASP A 69 19.78 -5.31 -6.66
N VAL A 70 18.81 -4.77 -5.92
CA VAL A 70 19.02 -3.64 -4.98
C VAL A 70 19.74 -4.14 -3.72
N ARG A 71 20.93 -3.62 -3.49
CA ARG A 71 21.69 -3.90 -2.27
C ARG A 71 21.33 -2.94 -1.14
N PRO A 72 21.35 -3.37 0.13
CA PRO A 72 21.08 -2.51 1.27
C PRO A 72 21.88 -1.20 1.27
N ILE A 73 23.15 -1.24 0.84
CA ILE A 73 24.00 -0.05 0.77
C ILE A 73 23.48 0.97 -0.26
N GLU A 74 22.89 0.51 -1.36
CA GLU A 74 22.30 1.38 -2.39
C GLU A 74 21.00 2.00 -1.88
N PHE A 75 20.15 1.21 -1.21
CA PHE A 75 18.97 1.72 -0.54
C PHE A 75 19.31 2.80 0.51
N MET A 76 20.34 2.56 1.32
CA MET A 76 20.81 3.52 2.31
C MET A 76 21.27 4.82 1.66
N ALA A 77 22.06 4.73 0.59
CA ALA A 77 22.58 5.89 -0.15
C ALA A 77 21.44 6.70 -0.81
N GLU A 78 20.50 6.02 -1.45
CA GLU A 78 19.35 6.62 -2.16
C GLU A 78 18.43 7.39 -1.19
N PHE A 79 18.11 6.81 -0.03
CA PHE A 79 17.14 7.34 0.91
C PHE A 79 17.73 8.02 2.14
N GLY A 80 19.04 8.19 2.20
CA GLY A 80 19.73 8.84 3.33
C GLY A 80 19.50 8.12 4.66
N VAL A 81 19.53 6.78 4.64
CA VAL A 81 19.38 5.93 5.83
C VAL A 81 20.75 5.57 6.35
N ASP A 82 20.99 5.78 7.65
CA ASP A 82 22.21 5.33 8.29
C ASP A 82 22.21 3.82 8.59
N GLN A 83 23.40 3.25 8.79
CA GLN A 83 23.57 1.81 9.03
C GLN A 83 22.76 1.34 10.25
N ARG A 84 22.72 2.13 11.31
CA ARG A 84 22.02 1.76 12.55
C ARG A 84 20.53 1.61 12.30
N LEU A 85 19.91 2.58 11.62
CA LEU A 85 18.48 2.54 11.30
C LEU A 85 18.15 1.40 10.32
N MET A 86 19.06 1.13 9.37
CA MET A 86 18.92 0.00 8.46
C MET A 86 18.92 -1.34 9.20
N ASP A 87 19.95 -1.57 10.02
CA ASP A 87 20.15 -2.84 10.70
C ASP A 87 19.10 -3.13 11.77
N CYS A 88 18.68 -2.08 12.51
CA CYS A 88 17.71 -2.29 13.57
C CYS A 88 16.29 -2.49 13.06
N CYS A 89 15.90 -1.74 12.00
CA CYS A 89 14.51 -1.34 11.92
C CYS A 89 13.91 -1.42 10.51
N ILE A 90 14.69 -1.65 9.47
CA ILE A 90 14.22 -1.72 8.08
C ILE A 90 14.48 -3.09 7.50
N THR A 91 13.43 -3.74 7.04
CA THR A 91 13.49 -5.00 6.28
C THR A 91 13.21 -4.71 4.81
N LEU A 92 14.05 -5.20 3.91
CA LEU A 92 13.81 -5.19 2.47
C LEU A 92 13.21 -6.53 2.05
N GLY A 93 12.04 -6.50 1.45
CA GLY A 93 11.34 -7.67 0.92
C GLY A 93 11.53 -7.78 -0.58
N PHE A 94 11.94 -8.95 -1.05
CA PHE A 94 12.34 -9.22 -2.44
C PHE A 94 11.46 -10.24 -3.13
N SER A 95 10.46 -10.82 -2.46
CA SER A 95 9.66 -11.92 -3.01
C SER A 95 8.48 -11.45 -3.85
N ALA A 96 8.10 -10.19 -3.74
CA ALA A 96 6.91 -9.65 -4.38
C ALA A 96 7.22 -9.03 -5.75
N LEU A 97 6.46 -9.45 -6.76
CA LEU A 97 6.55 -8.93 -8.13
C LEU A 97 5.34 -8.06 -8.53
N ASP A 98 4.29 -8.09 -7.74
CA ASP A 98 3.03 -7.37 -7.98
C ASP A 98 2.32 -7.03 -6.66
N THR A 99 1.14 -6.42 -6.73
CA THR A 99 0.39 -6.00 -5.53
C THR A 99 -0.06 -7.18 -4.67
N ARG A 100 -0.38 -8.32 -5.27
CA ARG A 100 -0.74 -9.55 -4.53
C ARG A 100 0.48 -10.16 -3.86
N GLY A 101 1.61 -10.15 -4.55
CA GLY A 101 2.91 -10.52 -3.99
C GLY A 101 3.25 -9.65 -2.78
N ASN A 102 3.09 -8.32 -2.89
CA ASN A 102 3.28 -7.40 -1.78
C ASN A 102 2.38 -7.72 -0.58
N ALA A 103 1.10 -8.05 -0.83
CA ALA A 103 0.17 -8.42 0.24
C ALA A 103 0.57 -9.74 0.92
N ARG A 104 1.02 -10.74 0.16
CA ARG A 104 1.51 -12.00 0.70
C ARG A 104 2.78 -11.81 1.53
N GLU A 105 3.80 -11.15 0.97
CA GLU A 105 5.06 -10.88 1.67
C GLU A 105 4.82 -10.08 2.97
N THR A 106 3.89 -9.12 2.93
CA THR A 106 3.47 -8.37 4.11
C THR A 106 2.81 -9.28 5.15
N ALA A 107 1.89 -10.15 4.75
CA ALA A 107 1.17 -11.03 5.67
C ALA A 107 2.12 -12.02 6.35
N GLU A 108 3.05 -12.60 5.60
CA GLU A 108 4.10 -13.48 6.12
C GLU A 108 4.96 -12.73 7.15
N TRP A 109 5.47 -11.54 6.79
CA TRP A 109 6.31 -10.76 7.70
C TRP A 109 5.57 -10.29 8.98
N ILE A 110 4.28 -9.94 8.88
CA ILE A 110 3.42 -9.59 10.02
C ILE A 110 3.24 -10.79 10.95
N ALA A 111 3.01 -11.98 10.39
CA ALA A 111 2.84 -13.21 11.16
C ALA A 111 4.14 -13.65 11.86
N ASP A 112 5.27 -13.59 11.16
CA ASP A 112 6.59 -13.98 11.69
C ASP A 112 7.04 -13.10 12.86
N ASN A 113 6.49 -11.88 12.99
CA ASN A 113 6.82 -10.94 14.04
C ASN A 113 5.69 -10.72 15.07
N ASP A 114 4.59 -11.46 14.99
CA ASP A 114 3.42 -11.35 15.87
C ASP A 114 2.81 -9.92 15.94
N TYR A 115 2.91 -9.14 14.86
CA TYR A 115 2.36 -7.79 14.83
C TYR A 115 0.83 -7.79 14.74
N ARG A 116 0.18 -6.88 15.45
CA ARG A 116 -1.27 -6.72 15.55
C ARG A 116 -1.79 -5.46 14.86
N SER A 117 -0.90 -4.60 14.45
CA SER A 117 -1.22 -3.37 13.73
C SER A 117 -0.12 -2.99 12.77
N LEU A 118 -0.51 -2.49 11.60
CA LEU A 118 0.43 -1.95 10.63
C LEU A 118 -0.08 -0.63 10.04
N ARG A 119 0.86 0.24 9.68
CA ARG A 119 0.62 1.43 8.87
C ARG A 119 1.02 1.13 7.43
N LEU A 120 0.02 1.09 6.56
CA LEU A 120 0.25 0.93 5.12
C LEU A 120 0.52 2.31 4.50
N VAL A 121 1.73 2.52 3.99
CA VAL A 121 2.16 3.76 3.33
C VAL A 121 2.28 3.52 1.83
N THR A 122 1.37 4.08 1.04
CA THR A 122 1.40 3.96 -0.42
C THR A 122 0.76 5.19 -1.06
N ALA A 123 0.87 5.35 -2.41
CA ALA A 123 0.25 6.46 -3.10
C ALA A 123 -1.27 6.48 -2.87
N ASP A 124 -1.84 7.67 -2.75
CA ASP A 124 -3.26 7.91 -2.52
C ASP A 124 -4.17 7.15 -3.50
N TRP A 125 -3.87 7.19 -4.80
CA TRP A 125 -4.62 6.49 -5.84
C TRP A 125 -4.50 4.96 -5.77
N HIS A 126 -3.40 4.44 -5.20
CA HIS A 126 -3.12 3.01 -5.08
C HIS A 126 -3.64 2.38 -3.78
N MET A 127 -3.89 3.20 -2.76
CA MET A 127 -4.21 2.79 -1.40
C MET A 127 -5.38 1.81 -1.31
N ARG A 128 -6.48 2.09 -2.02
CA ARG A 128 -7.69 1.25 -1.91
C ARG A 128 -7.45 -0.16 -2.41
N ARG A 129 -6.79 -0.32 -3.55
CA ARG A 129 -6.49 -1.65 -4.10
C ARG A 129 -5.52 -2.40 -3.21
N THR A 130 -4.44 -1.76 -2.79
CA THR A 130 -3.47 -2.40 -1.88
C THR A 130 -4.13 -2.83 -0.56
N ALA A 131 -5.04 -2.02 -0.03
CA ALA A 131 -5.76 -2.37 1.19
C ALA A 131 -6.72 -3.55 1.01
N VAL A 132 -7.36 -3.70 -0.16
CA VAL A 132 -8.21 -4.86 -0.48
C VAL A 132 -7.37 -6.14 -0.58
N GLU A 133 -6.29 -6.11 -1.35
CA GLU A 133 -5.39 -7.26 -1.52
C GLU A 133 -4.75 -7.67 -0.17
N LEU A 134 -4.44 -6.69 0.68
CA LEU A 134 -3.86 -6.93 1.99
C LEU A 134 -4.89 -7.52 2.97
N ALA A 135 -6.14 -7.03 2.96
CA ALA A 135 -7.21 -7.56 3.80
C ALA A 135 -7.58 -9.01 3.48
N ASP A 136 -7.38 -9.45 2.24
CA ASP A 136 -7.56 -10.85 1.82
C ASP A 136 -6.51 -11.80 2.42
N ARG A 137 -5.37 -11.28 2.87
CA ARG A 137 -4.22 -12.07 3.33
C ARG A 137 -3.95 -11.96 4.82
N LEU A 138 -4.30 -10.83 5.41
CA LEU A 138 -4.07 -10.60 6.84
C LEU A 138 -5.13 -11.27 7.71
N PRO A 139 -4.75 -11.78 8.89
CA PRO A 139 -5.70 -12.16 9.92
C PRO A 139 -6.64 -11.00 10.26
N ALA A 140 -7.91 -11.30 10.54
CA ALA A 140 -8.95 -10.29 10.78
C ALA A 140 -8.67 -9.37 11.99
N GLU A 141 -7.85 -9.83 12.94
CA GLU A 141 -7.42 -9.10 14.12
C GLU A 141 -6.34 -8.06 13.86
N VAL A 142 -5.65 -8.11 12.71
CA VAL A 142 -4.60 -7.16 12.35
C VAL A 142 -5.21 -5.84 11.86
N ARG A 143 -4.97 -4.77 12.58
CA ARG A 143 -5.47 -3.43 12.24
C ARG A 143 -4.58 -2.77 11.19
N VAL A 144 -5.17 -2.25 10.13
CA VAL A 144 -4.48 -1.54 9.06
C VAL A 144 -4.81 -0.05 9.12
N LEU A 145 -3.81 0.78 9.46
CA LEU A 145 -3.89 2.23 9.36
C LEU A 145 -3.43 2.66 7.95
N ARG A 146 -4.30 3.28 7.18
CA ARG A 146 -4.01 3.73 5.81
C ARG A 146 -3.40 5.11 5.83
N ASP A 147 -2.19 5.26 5.27
CA ASP A 147 -1.44 6.53 5.17
C ASP A 147 -1.16 6.80 3.69
N GLY A 148 -2.08 7.52 3.04
CA GLY A 148 -2.02 7.85 1.62
C GLY A 148 -0.99 8.96 1.37
N VAL A 149 0.03 8.68 0.56
CA VAL A 149 0.98 9.70 0.11
C VAL A 149 0.32 10.50 -1.01
N PRO A 150 0.10 11.81 -0.84
CA PRO A 150 -0.50 12.65 -1.89
C PRO A 150 0.37 12.65 -3.14
N THR A 151 -0.28 12.46 -4.27
CA THR A 151 0.36 12.46 -5.59
C THR A 151 -0.47 13.26 -6.59
N GLN A 152 0.03 13.42 -7.80
CA GLN A 152 -0.71 14.03 -8.90
C GLN A 152 -0.88 13.01 -10.03
N PRO A 153 -1.75 12.00 -9.84
CA PRO A 153 -1.93 10.95 -10.82
C PRO A 153 -2.59 11.49 -12.08
N SER A 154 -2.15 10.99 -13.26
CA SER A 154 -2.82 11.27 -14.50
C SER A 154 -4.23 10.64 -14.52
N PHE A 155 -5.10 11.14 -15.40
CA PHE A 155 -6.41 10.52 -15.64
C PHE A 155 -6.27 9.03 -16.00
N ALA A 156 -5.30 8.68 -16.86
CA ALA A 156 -5.06 7.30 -17.27
C ALA A 156 -4.66 6.42 -16.07
N THR A 157 -3.85 6.94 -15.14
CA THR A 157 -3.48 6.25 -13.89
C THR A 157 -4.70 5.98 -13.02
N LEU A 158 -5.52 7.01 -12.78
CA LEU A 158 -6.75 6.88 -11.97
C LEU A 158 -7.74 5.89 -12.61
N PHE A 159 -7.95 6.01 -13.90
CA PHE A 159 -8.85 5.15 -14.66
C PHE A 159 -8.40 3.68 -14.62
N GLY A 160 -7.12 3.43 -14.90
CA GLY A 160 -6.56 2.08 -14.83
C GLY A 160 -6.61 1.49 -13.42
N GLU A 161 -6.32 2.29 -12.40
CA GLU A 161 -6.34 1.82 -11.01
C GLU A 161 -7.76 1.54 -10.49
N TYR A 162 -8.75 2.33 -10.90
CA TYR A 162 -10.15 2.05 -10.61
C TYR A 162 -10.58 0.67 -11.14
N HIS A 163 -10.21 0.32 -12.38
CA HIS A 163 -10.55 -1.00 -12.93
C HIS A 163 -9.82 -2.13 -12.21
N LYS A 164 -8.55 -1.93 -11.84
CA LYS A 164 -7.80 -2.91 -11.05
C LYS A 164 -8.41 -3.10 -9.66
N LEU A 165 -8.91 -2.03 -9.04
CA LEU A 165 -9.64 -2.11 -7.77
C LEU A 165 -10.93 -2.94 -7.91
N LEU A 166 -11.72 -2.69 -8.96
CA LEU A 166 -12.92 -3.48 -9.23
C LEU A 166 -12.61 -4.97 -9.45
N ALA A 167 -11.53 -5.24 -10.21
CA ALA A 167 -11.06 -6.61 -10.43
C ALA A 167 -10.59 -7.28 -9.11
N ALA A 168 -9.85 -6.56 -8.27
CA ALA A 168 -9.42 -7.06 -6.96
C ALA A 168 -10.63 -7.43 -6.10
N TRP A 169 -11.64 -6.56 -6.01
CA TRP A 169 -12.89 -6.86 -5.26
C TRP A 169 -13.62 -8.11 -5.79
N LEU A 170 -13.75 -8.24 -7.10
CA LEU A 170 -14.41 -9.41 -7.68
C LEU A 170 -13.69 -10.71 -7.34
N LEU A 171 -12.36 -10.66 -7.25
CA LEU A 171 -11.54 -11.85 -6.95
C LEU A 171 -11.53 -12.21 -5.47
N THR A 172 -11.79 -11.26 -4.56
CA THR A 172 -11.95 -11.55 -3.12
C THR A 172 -13.34 -12.10 -2.78
N LEU A 173 -14.30 -12.00 -3.71
CA LEU A 173 -15.66 -12.54 -3.53
C LEU A 173 -15.84 -13.94 -4.13
N ALA A 174 -14.87 -14.43 -4.90
CA ALA A 174 -14.92 -15.72 -5.60
C ALA A 174 -14.19 -16.82 -4.82
#